data_fdfbed7f7cbffc86b9b9285b7b0632b7
#
_entry.id   fdfbed7f7cbffc86b9b9285b7b0632b7
#
_cell.length_a   1.000
_cell.length_b   1.000
_cell.length_c   1.000
_cell.angle_alpha   90.00
_cell.angle_beta   90.00
_cell.angle_gamma   90.00
#
_symmetry.space_group_name_H-M   'P 1'
#
loop_
_entity.id
_entity.type
_entity.pdbx_description
1 polymer ?
#
loop_
_entity_poly.entity_id
_entity_poly.type
_entity_poly.pdbx_seq_one_letter_code
_entity_poly.pdbx_strand_id
1 'polypeptide(L)'
;MGTVVHLKKQINNSYSALKSSVEEKLALVEERIKNQLVSEVDLIQNMANYHLNTRGKRLRALLTLGSAKLCGYLKGGRDINLAACVELIHAATLIHDDVIDNGEIRRGKKTLNSVWGNQSSILIGDYLLSRCFEMMVEDENLEVLKLLSSTSAKIAQGEILQLQHKGEIDMLEETYFKIISSKTAELFAAATKVGAILGNKNNKIKEALGFYGKNLGLTFQIADDTLDYNSDL
;
A
#
# COMPACT_ATOMS: atom_id res chain seq x y z
N MET A 1 -27.74 -19.14 1.34
CA MET A 1 -26.43 -19.61 1.86
C MET A 1 -25.49 -20.16 0.80
N GLY A 2 -25.91 -20.91 -0.22
CA GLY A 2 -25.01 -21.48 -1.24
C GLY A 2 -24.19 -20.48 -2.06
N THR A 3 -24.75 -19.37 -2.47
CA THR A 3 -24.08 -18.37 -3.34
C THR A 3 -22.91 -17.66 -2.65
N VAL A 4 -23.07 -17.30 -1.39
CA VAL A 4 -22.00 -16.63 -0.60
C VAL A 4 -20.81 -17.56 -0.33
N VAL A 5 -21.09 -18.83 -0.05
CA VAL A 5 -20.04 -19.85 0.13
C VAL A 5 -19.26 -20.09 -1.16
N HIS A 6 -19.96 -20.09 -2.30
CA HIS A 6 -19.34 -20.28 -3.62
C HIS A 6 -18.44 -19.11 -4.00
N LEU A 7 -18.89 -17.87 -3.75
CA LEU A 7 -18.11 -16.65 -3.96
C LEU A 7 -16.85 -16.63 -3.07
N LYS A 8 -16.97 -16.94 -1.78
CA LYS A 8 -15.80 -17.03 -0.87
C LYS A 8 -14.78 -18.04 -1.36
N LYS A 9 -15.22 -19.19 -1.87
CA LYS A 9 -14.33 -20.23 -2.41
C LYS A 9 -13.63 -19.78 -3.70
N GLN A 10 -14.32 -19.08 -4.59
CA GLN A 10 -13.72 -18.52 -5.82
C GLN A 10 -12.72 -17.41 -5.51
N ILE A 11 -13.02 -16.50 -4.59
CA ILE A 11 -12.13 -15.41 -4.19
C ILE A 11 -10.84 -15.97 -3.57
N ASN A 12 -10.95 -16.96 -2.68
CA ASN A 12 -9.78 -17.61 -2.10
C ASN A 12 -8.91 -18.31 -3.15
N ASN A 13 -9.52 -18.95 -4.14
CA ASN A 13 -8.78 -19.58 -5.25
C ASN A 13 -8.05 -18.55 -6.10
N SER A 14 -8.68 -17.42 -6.43
CA SER A 14 -8.06 -16.37 -7.26
C SER A 14 -6.90 -15.68 -6.55
N TYR A 15 -7.04 -15.35 -5.26
CA TYR A 15 -5.96 -14.79 -4.46
C TYR A 15 -4.79 -15.77 -4.35
N SER A 16 -5.06 -17.04 -4.05
CA SER A 16 -4.04 -18.09 -3.93
C SER A 16 -3.31 -18.32 -5.25
N ALA A 17 -4.02 -18.34 -6.37
CA ALA A 17 -3.43 -18.49 -7.70
C ALA A 17 -2.51 -17.31 -8.05
N LEU A 18 -2.96 -16.07 -7.78
CA LEU A 18 -2.12 -14.88 -7.99
C LEU A 18 -0.89 -14.94 -7.11
N LYS A 19 -1.03 -15.23 -5.81
CA LYS A 19 0.08 -15.33 -4.86
C LYS A 19 1.10 -16.39 -5.29
N SER A 20 0.65 -17.60 -5.60
CA SER A 20 1.54 -18.68 -6.06
C SER A 20 2.28 -18.32 -7.34
N SER A 21 1.65 -17.54 -8.22
CA SER A 21 2.26 -17.14 -9.49
C SER A 21 3.47 -16.20 -9.33
N VAL A 22 3.65 -15.55 -8.18
CA VAL A 22 4.71 -14.56 -7.89
C VAL A 22 5.37 -14.79 -6.52
N GLU A 23 5.19 -15.95 -5.90
CA GLU A 23 5.60 -16.24 -4.52
C GLU A 23 7.11 -16.06 -4.30
N GLU A 24 7.94 -16.53 -5.21
CA GLU A 24 9.40 -16.36 -5.14
C GLU A 24 9.79 -14.86 -5.14
N LYS A 25 9.19 -14.08 -6.03
CA LYS A 25 9.45 -12.63 -6.09
C LYS A 25 8.91 -11.90 -4.86
N LEU A 26 7.81 -12.35 -4.30
CA LEU A 26 7.24 -11.77 -3.08
C LEU A 26 8.18 -11.96 -1.87
N ALA A 27 8.87 -13.11 -1.78
CA ALA A 27 9.92 -13.32 -0.77
C ALA A 27 11.10 -12.35 -0.96
N LEU A 28 11.52 -12.11 -2.21
CA LEU A 28 12.57 -11.13 -2.53
C LEU A 28 12.14 -9.68 -2.22
N VAL A 29 10.85 -9.35 -2.33
CA VAL A 29 10.31 -8.04 -1.90
C VAL A 29 10.49 -7.85 -0.39
N GLU A 30 10.20 -8.88 0.41
CA GLU A 30 10.40 -8.81 1.87
C GLU A 30 11.88 -8.60 2.23
N GLU A 31 12.78 -9.27 1.52
CA GLU A 31 14.23 -9.08 1.69
C GLU A 31 14.63 -7.66 1.26
N ARG A 32 14.14 -7.18 0.12
CA ARG A 32 14.43 -5.81 -0.36
C ARG A 32 13.95 -4.74 0.63
N ILE A 33 12.76 -4.90 1.20
CA ILE A 33 12.25 -4.00 2.25
C ILE A 33 13.20 -4.00 3.45
N LYS A 34 13.60 -5.16 3.95
CA LYS A 34 14.54 -5.25 5.09
C LYS A 34 15.86 -4.54 4.81
N ASN A 35 16.42 -4.73 3.61
CA ASN A 35 17.69 -4.11 3.21
C ASN A 35 17.60 -2.59 3.13
N GLN A 36 16.42 -2.03 2.80
CA GLN A 36 16.20 -0.58 2.81
C GLN A 36 16.14 0.04 4.21
N LEU A 37 15.95 -0.78 5.23
CA LEU A 37 15.80 -0.35 6.62
C LEU A 37 17.08 -0.57 7.45
N VAL A 38 18.15 -1.03 6.84
CA VAL A 38 19.46 -1.10 7.49
C VAL A 38 19.99 0.32 7.72
N SER A 39 20.34 0.63 8.95
CA SER A 39 20.81 1.95 9.37
C SER A 39 21.81 1.82 10.52
N GLU A 40 22.76 2.75 10.60
CA GLU A 40 23.68 2.90 11.74
C GLU A 40 22.97 3.47 12.99
N VAL A 41 21.73 3.98 12.82
CA VAL A 41 20.90 4.50 13.91
C VAL A 41 20.07 3.37 14.50
N ASP A 42 20.42 2.89 15.68
CA ASP A 42 19.77 1.75 16.36
C ASP A 42 18.24 1.91 16.48
N LEU A 43 17.77 3.13 16.74
CA LEU A 43 16.34 3.40 16.87
C LEU A 43 15.58 3.09 15.57
N ILE A 44 16.12 3.46 14.41
CA ILE A 44 15.54 3.14 13.10
C ILE A 44 15.44 1.63 12.93
N GLN A 45 16.54 0.92 13.22
CA GLN A 45 16.60 -0.54 13.09
C GLN A 45 15.56 -1.23 13.99
N ASN A 46 15.43 -0.79 15.23
CA ASN A 46 14.49 -1.37 16.21
C ASN A 46 13.03 -1.14 15.79
N MET A 47 12.67 0.09 15.40
CA MET A 47 11.33 0.46 14.99
C MET A 47 10.94 -0.24 13.67
N ALA A 48 11.87 -0.28 12.70
CA ALA A 48 11.66 -0.96 11.43
C ALA A 48 11.42 -2.47 11.62
N ASN A 49 12.25 -3.14 12.43
CA ASN A 49 12.07 -4.55 12.74
C ASN A 49 10.73 -4.82 13.44
N TYR A 50 10.34 -3.96 14.37
CA TYR A 50 9.06 -4.08 15.05
C TYR A 50 7.89 -3.98 14.06
N HIS A 51 7.91 -2.96 13.18
CA HIS A 51 6.88 -2.76 12.16
C HIS A 51 6.80 -3.95 11.18
N LEU A 52 7.93 -4.44 10.69
CA LEU A 52 8.00 -5.57 9.77
C LEU A 52 7.43 -6.87 10.38
N ASN A 53 7.56 -7.04 11.71
CA ASN A 53 6.99 -8.18 12.41
C ASN A 53 5.45 -8.12 12.53
N THR A 54 4.80 -7.02 12.14
CA THR A 54 3.33 -6.89 12.05
C THR A 54 2.80 -7.23 10.66
N ARG A 55 3.26 -8.33 10.07
CA ARG A 55 3.03 -8.74 8.68
C ARG A 55 1.59 -8.61 8.22
N GLY A 56 1.41 -7.89 7.10
CA GLY A 56 0.18 -7.86 6.32
C GLY A 56 0.21 -8.86 5.16
N LYS A 57 -0.88 -8.90 4.38
CA LYS A 57 -1.01 -9.78 3.19
C LYS A 57 -0.16 -9.32 2.00
N ARG A 58 0.56 -8.18 2.10
CA ARG A 58 1.37 -7.57 1.02
C ARG A 58 0.60 -7.45 -0.30
N LEU A 59 -0.65 -7.04 -0.21
CA LEU A 59 -1.56 -7.03 -1.35
C LEU A 59 -1.08 -6.07 -2.47
N ARG A 60 -0.50 -4.93 -2.10
CA ARG A 60 -0.02 -3.96 -3.08
C ARG A 60 1.22 -4.47 -3.83
N ALA A 61 2.17 -5.09 -3.11
CA ALA A 61 3.30 -5.77 -3.73
C ALA A 61 2.84 -6.90 -4.66
N LEU A 62 1.87 -7.70 -4.20
CA LEU A 62 1.27 -8.77 -5.00
C LEU A 62 0.68 -8.25 -6.31
N LEU A 63 -0.02 -7.11 -6.26
CA LEU A 63 -0.59 -6.47 -7.44
C LEU A 63 0.48 -5.90 -8.37
N THR A 64 1.54 -5.30 -7.83
CA THR A 64 2.68 -4.80 -8.63
C THR A 64 3.35 -5.94 -9.38
N LEU A 65 3.70 -7.03 -8.68
CA LEU A 65 4.33 -8.20 -9.29
C LEU A 65 3.41 -8.90 -10.28
N GLY A 66 2.14 -9.08 -9.92
CA GLY A 66 1.15 -9.74 -10.78
C GLY A 66 0.88 -8.97 -12.06
N SER A 67 0.74 -7.64 -11.99
CA SER A 67 0.55 -6.79 -13.16
C SER A 67 1.80 -6.71 -14.03
N ALA A 68 3.00 -6.69 -13.43
CA ALA A 68 4.27 -6.77 -14.16
C ALA A 68 4.37 -8.09 -14.96
N LYS A 69 4.06 -9.21 -14.30
CA LYS A 69 4.03 -10.53 -14.95
C LYS A 69 2.99 -10.59 -16.07
N LEU A 70 1.77 -10.10 -15.81
CA LEU A 70 0.69 -10.01 -16.81
C LEU A 70 1.13 -9.20 -18.04
N CYS A 71 1.90 -8.14 -17.81
CA CYS A 71 2.45 -7.29 -18.87
C CYS A 71 3.73 -7.83 -19.52
N GLY A 72 4.16 -9.05 -19.20
CA GLY A 72 5.31 -9.70 -19.82
C GLY A 72 6.67 -9.29 -19.23
N TYR A 73 6.71 -8.60 -18.10
CA TYR A 73 7.95 -8.33 -17.37
C TYR A 73 8.33 -9.57 -16.54
N LEU A 74 9.10 -10.45 -17.12
CA LEU A 74 9.42 -11.76 -16.52
C LEU A 74 10.82 -11.81 -15.88
N LYS A 75 11.76 -11.00 -16.37
CA LYS A 75 13.17 -10.99 -15.94
C LYS A 75 13.59 -9.59 -15.48
N GLY A 76 14.51 -9.55 -14.53
CA GLY A 76 15.01 -8.31 -13.92
C GLY A 76 14.50 -8.13 -12.49
N GLY A 77 15.03 -7.15 -11.78
CA GLY A 77 14.72 -6.89 -10.36
C GLY A 77 13.89 -5.63 -10.10
N ARG A 78 13.54 -4.86 -11.16
CA ARG A 78 12.82 -3.60 -11.02
C ARG A 78 11.42 -3.80 -10.44
N ASP A 79 10.73 -4.89 -10.79
CA ASP A 79 9.42 -5.23 -10.24
C ASP A 79 9.48 -5.51 -8.74
N ILE A 80 10.55 -6.15 -8.27
CA ILE A 80 10.80 -6.39 -6.83
C ILE A 80 11.09 -5.07 -6.13
N ASN A 81 11.97 -4.24 -6.71
CA ASN A 81 12.32 -2.93 -6.15
C ASN A 81 11.08 -2.02 -6.03
N LEU A 82 10.29 -1.91 -7.09
CA LEU A 82 9.11 -1.05 -7.12
C LEU A 82 7.95 -1.61 -6.28
N ALA A 83 7.80 -2.92 -6.18
CA ALA A 83 6.85 -3.53 -5.23
C ALA A 83 7.24 -3.24 -3.77
N ALA A 84 8.53 -3.28 -3.45
CA ALA A 84 9.04 -2.87 -2.14
C ALA A 84 8.78 -1.38 -1.87
N CYS A 85 9.05 -0.51 -2.87
CA CYS A 85 8.78 0.93 -2.77
C CYS A 85 7.29 1.20 -2.48
N VAL A 86 6.36 0.58 -3.20
CA VAL A 86 4.90 0.71 -2.96
C VAL A 86 4.50 0.27 -1.54
N GLU A 87 5.07 -0.83 -1.02
CA GLU A 87 4.81 -1.28 0.34
C GLU A 87 5.42 -0.36 1.40
N LEU A 88 6.59 0.25 1.14
CA LEU A 88 7.20 1.23 2.05
C LEU A 88 6.40 2.54 2.10
N ILE A 89 5.88 3.02 0.96
CA ILE A 89 4.93 4.15 0.95
C ILE A 89 3.73 3.82 1.83
N HIS A 90 3.12 2.64 1.65
CA HIS A 90 2.00 2.20 2.47
C HIS A 90 2.36 2.09 3.96
N ALA A 91 3.54 1.57 4.29
CA ALA A 91 4.00 1.46 5.67
C ALA A 91 4.15 2.84 6.32
N ALA A 92 4.74 3.80 5.61
CA ALA A 92 4.89 5.17 6.09
C ALA A 92 3.55 5.84 6.36
N THR A 93 2.57 5.69 5.43
CA THR A 93 1.22 6.25 5.63
C THR A 93 0.53 5.63 6.85
N LEU A 94 0.61 4.31 7.04
CA LEU A 94 0.04 3.65 8.21
C LEU A 94 0.63 4.13 9.53
N ILE A 95 1.95 4.38 9.57
CA ILE A 95 2.63 4.89 10.77
C ILE A 95 2.17 6.32 11.09
N HIS A 96 2.03 7.17 10.07
CA HIS A 96 1.53 8.54 10.25
C HIS A 96 0.06 8.53 10.67
N ASP A 97 -0.79 7.68 10.08
CA ASP A 97 -2.19 7.52 10.43
C ASP A 97 -2.35 7.10 11.90
N ASP A 98 -1.54 6.14 12.38
CA ASP A 98 -1.57 5.71 13.78
C ASP A 98 -1.30 6.88 14.76
N VAL A 99 -0.44 7.83 14.36
CA VAL A 99 -0.18 9.05 15.16
C VAL A 99 -1.36 10.02 15.09
N ILE A 100 -1.90 10.27 13.89
CA ILE A 100 -3.02 11.22 13.67
C ILE A 100 -4.29 10.75 14.38
N ASP A 101 -4.55 9.45 14.35
CA ASP A 101 -5.74 8.84 14.92
C ASP A 101 -5.56 8.44 16.39
N ASN A 102 -4.37 8.67 16.99
CA ASN A 102 -3.99 8.19 18.32
C ASN A 102 -4.24 6.68 18.48
N GLY A 103 -4.01 5.91 17.44
CA GLY A 103 -4.20 4.46 17.45
C GLY A 103 -3.22 3.78 18.40
N GLU A 104 -3.74 2.93 19.29
CA GLU A 104 -2.92 2.22 20.28
C GLU A 104 -2.57 0.79 19.83
N ILE A 105 -3.45 0.16 19.06
CA ILE A 105 -3.32 -1.24 18.62
C ILE A 105 -3.59 -1.34 17.13
N ARG A 106 -2.72 -2.05 16.43
CA ARG A 106 -2.89 -2.43 15.03
C ARG A 106 -2.57 -3.91 14.83
N ARG A 107 -3.52 -4.67 14.27
CA ARG A 107 -3.38 -6.12 14.06
C ARG A 107 -2.97 -6.89 15.32
N GLY A 108 -3.55 -6.52 16.47
CA GLY A 108 -3.31 -7.16 17.76
C GLY A 108 -1.96 -6.82 18.42
N LYS A 109 -1.19 -5.88 17.88
CA LYS A 109 0.05 -5.37 18.47
C LYS A 109 -0.04 -3.88 18.74
N LYS A 110 0.71 -3.39 19.72
CA LYS A 110 0.85 -1.96 19.97
C LYS A 110 1.41 -1.27 18.71
N THR A 111 0.93 -0.07 18.45
CA THR A 111 1.44 0.80 17.37
C THR A 111 2.82 1.37 17.73
N LEU A 112 3.54 1.91 16.75
CA LEU A 112 4.85 2.52 17.01
C LEU A 112 4.75 3.72 17.95
N ASN A 113 3.71 4.56 17.78
CA ASN A 113 3.47 5.71 18.66
C ASN A 113 3.17 5.29 20.10
N SER A 114 2.50 4.17 20.33
CA SER A 114 2.27 3.62 21.67
C SER A 114 3.54 3.08 22.35
N VAL A 115 4.57 2.68 21.57
CA VAL A 115 5.82 2.11 22.11
C VAL A 115 6.92 3.15 22.20
N TRP A 116 7.10 4.00 21.18
CA TRP A 116 8.20 4.97 21.05
C TRP A 116 7.77 6.43 21.03
N GLY A 117 6.46 6.69 21.13
CA GLY A 117 5.90 8.04 21.10
C GLY A 117 5.71 8.60 19.69
N ASN A 118 4.92 9.68 19.60
CA ASN A 118 4.52 10.29 18.31
C ASN A 118 5.71 10.83 17.53
N GLN A 119 6.65 11.50 18.20
CA GLN A 119 7.80 12.12 17.54
C GLN A 119 8.66 11.09 16.78
N SER A 120 8.99 9.98 17.43
CA SER A 120 9.77 8.91 16.80
C SER A 120 9.01 8.26 15.65
N SER A 121 7.69 8.11 15.79
CA SER A 121 6.83 7.53 14.75
C SER A 121 6.71 8.42 13.52
N ILE A 122 6.60 9.73 13.68
CA ILE A 122 6.63 10.66 12.55
C ILE A 122 7.98 10.54 11.82
N LEU A 123 9.09 10.60 12.55
CA LEU A 123 10.43 10.55 11.96
C LEU A 123 10.73 9.23 11.23
N ILE A 124 10.26 8.09 11.75
CA ILE A 124 10.44 6.82 11.03
C ILE A 124 9.57 6.76 9.77
N GLY A 125 8.35 7.31 9.79
CA GLY A 125 7.53 7.45 8.58
C GLY A 125 8.20 8.30 7.50
N ASP A 126 8.79 9.44 7.88
CA ASP A 126 9.56 10.30 6.99
C ASP A 126 10.81 9.60 6.45
N TYR A 127 11.49 8.82 7.29
CA TYR A 127 12.63 8.00 6.85
C TYR A 127 12.22 6.98 5.78
N LEU A 128 11.10 6.26 5.99
CA LEU A 128 10.59 5.32 4.99
C LEU A 128 10.25 6.00 3.65
N LEU A 129 9.62 7.17 3.68
CA LEU A 129 9.32 7.95 2.48
C LEU A 129 10.60 8.41 1.78
N SER A 130 11.62 8.84 2.54
CA SER A 130 12.92 9.21 1.97
C SER A 130 13.60 8.04 1.28
N ARG A 131 13.56 6.84 1.86
CA ARG A 131 14.04 5.61 1.21
C ARG A 131 13.27 5.29 -0.07
N CYS A 132 11.94 5.53 -0.09
CA CYS A 132 11.16 5.39 -1.32
C CYS A 132 11.63 6.34 -2.44
N PHE A 133 11.96 7.60 -2.11
CA PHE A 133 12.49 8.54 -3.11
C PHE A 133 13.82 8.05 -3.68
N GLU A 134 14.73 7.58 -2.84
CA GLU A 134 16.00 7.01 -3.32
C GLU A 134 15.75 5.80 -4.26
N MET A 135 14.87 4.88 -3.88
CA MET A 135 14.52 3.72 -4.71
C MET A 135 13.89 4.11 -6.05
N MET A 136 13.05 5.17 -6.07
CA MET A 136 12.46 5.69 -7.30
C MET A 136 13.49 6.34 -8.22
N VAL A 137 14.50 7.03 -7.65
CA VAL A 137 15.60 7.63 -8.41
C VAL A 137 16.53 6.55 -8.95
N GLU A 138 16.87 5.54 -8.14
CA GLU A 138 17.66 4.36 -8.57
C GLU A 138 17.01 3.59 -9.73
N ASP A 139 15.68 3.64 -9.86
CA ASP A 139 14.96 3.00 -10.97
C ASP A 139 15.17 3.71 -12.32
N GLU A 140 15.67 4.94 -12.31
CA GLU A 140 16.00 5.77 -13.48
C GLU A 140 14.83 5.94 -14.48
N ASN A 141 13.59 5.75 -14.03
CA ASN A 141 12.40 5.88 -14.85
C ASN A 141 11.52 7.04 -14.40
N LEU A 142 11.55 8.14 -15.17
CA LEU A 142 10.77 9.35 -14.86
C LEU A 142 9.25 9.11 -14.83
N GLU A 143 8.72 8.14 -15.58
CA GLU A 143 7.29 7.83 -15.56
C GLU A 143 6.91 7.17 -14.22
N VAL A 144 7.74 6.27 -13.70
CA VAL A 144 7.58 5.67 -12.38
C VAL A 144 7.70 6.72 -11.28
N LEU A 145 8.76 7.54 -11.33
CA LEU A 145 8.98 8.61 -10.35
C LEU A 145 7.78 9.57 -10.30
N LYS A 146 7.29 10.03 -11.47
CA LYS A 146 6.10 10.90 -11.56
C LYS A 146 4.85 10.22 -11.02
N LEU A 147 4.64 8.94 -11.33
CA LEU A 147 3.48 8.19 -10.85
C LEU A 147 3.48 8.09 -9.32
N LEU A 148 4.56 7.59 -8.73
CA LEU A 148 4.61 7.30 -7.29
C LEU A 148 4.69 8.57 -6.44
N SER A 149 5.43 9.60 -6.87
CA SER A 149 5.45 10.89 -6.17
C SER A 149 4.10 11.60 -6.21
N SER A 150 3.41 11.60 -7.36
CA SER A 150 2.04 12.12 -7.47
C SER A 150 1.05 11.32 -6.62
N THR A 151 1.21 10.00 -6.54
CA THR A 151 0.38 9.14 -5.69
C THR A 151 0.58 9.48 -4.21
N SER A 152 1.82 9.65 -3.76
CA SER A 152 2.13 10.04 -2.37
C SER A 152 1.50 11.40 -2.02
N ALA A 153 1.57 12.38 -2.92
CA ALA A 153 0.93 13.68 -2.72
C ALA A 153 -0.61 13.57 -2.62
N LYS A 154 -1.24 12.72 -3.45
CA LYS A 154 -2.69 12.49 -3.39
C LYS A 154 -3.11 11.80 -2.09
N ILE A 155 -2.33 10.84 -1.60
CA ILE A 155 -2.60 10.19 -0.32
C ILE A 155 -2.60 11.22 0.81
N ALA A 156 -1.56 12.07 0.88
CA ALA A 156 -1.47 13.13 1.87
C ALA A 156 -2.66 14.12 1.77
N GLN A 157 -3.09 14.48 0.55
CA GLN A 157 -4.30 15.29 0.34
C GLN A 157 -5.56 14.58 0.86
N GLY A 158 -5.67 13.27 0.66
CA GLY A 158 -6.78 12.46 1.15
C GLY A 158 -6.85 12.45 2.69
N GLU A 159 -5.71 12.34 3.36
CA GLU A 159 -5.61 12.42 4.82
C GLU A 159 -6.03 13.79 5.36
N ILE A 160 -5.56 14.86 4.73
CA ILE A 160 -5.93 16.24 5.11
C ILE A 160 -7.43 16.45 4.89
N LEU A 161 -7.99 15.94 3.78
CA LEU A 161 -9.43 16.03 3.51
C LEU A 161 -10.24 15.25 4.54
N GLN A 162 -9.81 14.06 4.94
CA GLN A 162 -10.45 13.28 6.01
C GLN A 162 -10.41 14.03 7.34
N LEU A 163 -9.26 14.62 7.68
CA LEU A 163 -9.10 15.40 8.91
C LEU A 163 -10.02 16.64 8.94
N GLN A 164 -10.19 17.30 7.78
CA GLN A 164 -11.07 18.47 7.64
C GLN A 164 -12.54 18.12 7.93
N HIS A 165 -12.98 16.92 7.55
CA HIS A 165 -14.38 16.45 7.73
C HIS A 165 -14.55 15.53 8.96
N LYS A 166 -13.53 15.43 9.81
CA LYS A 166 -13.59 14.57 11.01
C LYS A 166 -14.67 15.06 11.97
N GLY A 167 -15.65 14.17 12.28
CA GLY A 167 -16.77 14.46 13.16
C GLY A 167 -18.01 15.05 12.48
N GLU A 168 -18.00 15.26 11.16
CA GLU A 168 -19.20 15.63 10.41
C GLU A 168 -20.12 14.41 10.24
N ILE A 169 -21.32 14.47 10.86
CA ILE A 169 -22.30 13.38 10.78
C ILE A 169 -22.97 13.34 9.39
N ASP A 170 -23.15 14.51 8.77
CA ASP A 170 -23.84 14.66 7.47
C ASP A 170 -22.86 14.75 6.30
N MET A 171 -21.69 14.09 6.39
CA MET A 171 -20.72 14.06 5.30
C MET A 171 -21.35 13.49 4.03
N LEU A 172 -21.21 14.21 2.90
CA LEU A 172 -21.73 13.79 1.62
C LEU A 172 -21.01 12.54 1.09
N GLU A 173 -21.77 11.64 0.46
CA GLU A 173 -21.22 10.45 -0.19
C GLU A 173 -20.07 10.77 -1.16
N GLU A 174 -20.18 11.86 -1.92
CA GLU A 174 -19.12 12.32 -2.82
C GLU A 174 -17.81 12.62 -2.08
N THR A 175 -17.89 13.24 -0.90
CA THR A 175 -16.73 13.55 -0.06
C THR A 175 -16.11 12.25 0.48
N TYR A 176 -16.93 11.31 0.95
CA TYR A 176 -16.45 9.99 1.36
C TYR A 176 -15.69 9.28 0.23
N PHE A 177 -16.27 9.22 -0.98
CA PHE A 177 -15.58 8.62 -2.13
C PHE A 177 -14.30 9.35 -2.53
N LYS A 178 -14.22 10.67 -2.38
CA LYS A 178 -12.97 11.42 -2.59
C LYS A 178 -11.89 11.02 -1.59
N ILE A 179 -12.25 10.89 -0.31
CA ILE A 179 -11.34 10.48 0.76
C ILE A 179 -10.80 9.09 0.48
N ILE A 180 -11.65 8.07 0.36
CA ILE A 180 -11.20 6.69 0.17
C ILE A 180 -10.48 6.47 -1.15
N SER A 181 -10.88 7.22 -2.20
CA SER A 181 -10.17 7.24 -3.47
C SER A 181 -8.73 7.71 -3.30
N SER A 182 -8.53 8.84 -2.65
CA SER A 182 -7.21 9.45 -2.48
C SER A 182 -6.34 8.68 -1.48
N LYS A 183 -6.89 8.39 -0.30
CA LYS A 183 -6.18 7.72 0.79
C LYS A 183 -5.80 6.27 0.48
N THR A 184 -6.72 5.52 -0.12
CA THR A 184 -6.57 4.07 -0.30
C THR A 184 -6.41 3.66 -1.76
N ALA A 185 -7.33 4.08 -2.65
CA ALA A 185 -7.41 3.52 -3.99
C ALA A 185 -6.28 4.01 -4.92
N GLU A 186 -5.74 5.20 -4.73
CA GLU A 186 -4.64 5.73 -5.57
C GLU A 186 -3.37 4.85 -5.49
N LEU A 187 -3.03 4.31 -4.32
CA LEU A 187 -1.86 3.44 -4.19
C LEU A 187 -2.10 2.05 -4.82
N PHE A 188 -3.33 1.55 -4.81
CA PHE A 188 -3.71 0.34 -5.56
C PHE A 188 -3.60 0.58 -7.07
N ALA A 189 -4.08 1.73 -7.55
CA ALA A 189 -3.96 2.13 -8.95
C ALA A 189 -2.48 2.25 -9.38
N ALA A 190 -1.66 2.88 -8.56
CA ALA A 190 -0.23 3.00 -8.81
C ALA A 190 0.47 1.64 -8.85
N ALA A 191 0.17 0.74 -7.90
CA ALA A 191 0.72 -0.60 -7.84
C ALA A 191 0.50 -1.39 -9.14
N THR A 192 -0.72 -1.36 -9.67
CA THR A 192 -1.03 -2.06 -10.94
C THR A 192 -0.46 -1.34 -12.16
N LYS A 193 -0.44 0.00 -12.17
CA LYS A 193 0.08 0.79 -13.27
C LYS A 193 1.60 0.67 -13.42
N VAL A 194 2.33 0.56 -12.30
CA VAL A 194 3.78 0.26 -12.30
C VAL A 194 4.08 -0.99 -13.11
N GLY A 195 3.30 -2.07 -12.93
CA GLY A 195 3.49 -3.29 -13.70
C GLY A 195 3.34 -3.09 -15.23
N ALA A 196 2.40 -2.24 -15.66
CA ALA A 196 2.24 -1.90 -17.06
C ALA A 196 3.41 -1.06 -17.62
N ILE A 197 3.95 -0.16 -16.80
CA ILE A 197 5.14 0.63 -17.16
C ILE A 197 6.35 -0.29 -17.34
N LEU A 198 6.58 -1.20 -16.38
CA LEU A 198 7.66 -2.18 -16.45
C LEU A 198 7.58 -3.07 -17.69
N GLY A 199 6.35 -3.46 -18.09
CA GLY A 199 6.10 -4.23 -19.31
C GLY A 199 6.11 -3.41 -20.60
N ASN A 200 6.51 -2.13 -20.57
CA ASN A 200 6.52 -1.21 -21.72
C ASN A 200 5.19 -1.17 -22.48
N LYS A 201 4.06 -1.20 -21.75
CA LYS A 201 2.74 -1.18 -22.37
C LYS A 201 2.36 0.23 -22.83
N ASN A 202 1.47 0.29 -23.82
CA ASN A 202 0.91 1.55 -24.29
C ASN A 202 0.00 2.20 -23.23
N ASN A 203 -0.34 3.46 -23.41
CA ASN A 203 -1.15 4.22 -22.44
C ASN A 203 -2.51 3.57 -22.17
N LYS A 204 -3.15 2.96 -23.18
CA LYS A 204 -4.45 2.28 -23.01
C LYS A 204 -4.38 1.16 -21.96
N ILE A 205 -3.32 0.35 -22.00
CA ILE A 205 -3.13 -0.74 -21.02
C ILE A 205 -2.75 -0.18 -19.66
N LYS A 206 -1.87 0.85 -19.61
CA LYS A 206 -1.51 1.53 -18.35
C LYS A 206 -2.74 2.11 -17.65
N GLU A 207 -3.62 2.80 -18.39
CA GLU A 207 -4.86 3.36 -17.84
C GLU A 207 -5.85 2.26 -17.43
N ALA A 208 -6.00 1.20 -18.21
CA ALA A 208 -6.88 0.08 -17.86
C ALA A 208 -6.44 -0.61 -16.55
N LEU A 209 -5.14 -0.85 -16.37
CA LEU A 209 -4.61 -1.43 -15.11
C LEU A 209 -4.71 -0.45 -13.94
N GLY A 210 -4.47 0.85 -14.18
CA GLY A 210 -4.70 1.89 -13.16
C GLY A 210 -6.15 1.94 -12.73
N PHE A 211 -7.09 1.90 -13.68
CA PHE A 211 -8.53 1.86 -13.40
C PHE A 211 -8.94 0.60 -12.63
N TYR A 212 -8.43 -0.57 -13.02
CA TYR A 212 -8.65 -1.81 -12.29
C TYR A 212 -8.16 -1.71 -10.84
N GLY A 213 -6.92 -1.25 -10.63
CA GLY A 213 -6.35 -1.08 -9.30
C GLY A 213 -7.15 -0.10 -8.44
N LYS A 214 -7.59 1.02 -9.05
CA LYS A 214 -8.40 2.03 -8.36
C LYS A 214 -9.73 1.46 -7.86
N ASN A 215 -10.47 0.76 -8.72
CA ASN A 215 -11.74 0.15 -8.33
C ASN A 215 -11.56 -0.97 -7.28
N LEU A 216 -10.49 -1.75 -7.39
CA LEU A 216 -10.14 -2.73 -6.38
C LEU A 216 -9.86 -2.07 -5.02
N GLY A 217 -9.14 -0.95 -5.01
CA GLY A 217 -8.84 -0.18 -3.79
C GLY A 217 -10.10 0.43 -3.17
N LEU A 218 -11.01 0.98 -3.97
CA LEU A 218 -12.31 1.47 -3.50
C LEU A 218 -13.13 0.34 -2.87
N THR A 219 -13.26 -0.79 -3.56
CA THR A 219 -14.00 -1.95 -3.06
C THR A 219 -13.37 -2.49 -1.77
N PHE A 220 -12.04 -2.50 -1.69
CA PHE A 220 -11.31 -2.93 -0.50
C PHE A 220 -11.65 -2.04 0.70
N GLN A 221 -11.62 -0.71 0.52
CA GLN A 221 -11.92 0.21 1.61
C GLN A 221 -13.38 0.14 2.07
N ILE A 222 -14.34 0.11 1.13
CA ILE A 222 -15.76 -0.03 1.47
C ILE A 222 -16.02 -1.32 2.25
N ALA A 223 -15.35 -2.43 1.87
CA ALA A 223 -15.47 -3.70 2.57
C ALA A 223 -14.86 -3.63 3.98
N ASP A 224 -13.73 -2.94 4.14
CA ASP A 224 -13.06 -2.74 5.43
C ASP A 224 -13.93 -1.92 6.36
N ASP A 225 -14.44 -0.76 5.90
CA ASP A 225 -15.34 0.12 6.65
C ASP A 225 -16.65 -0.61 7.06
N THR A 226 -17.20 -1.43 6.16
CA THR A 226 -18.40 -2.23 6.45
C THR A 226 -18.15 -3.28 7.54
N LEU A 227 -16.96 -3.87 7.59
CA LEU A 227 -16.59 -4.81 8.64
C LEU A 227 -16.44 -4.14 9.99
N ASP A 228 -15.91 -2.91 10.03
CA ASP A 228 -15.77 -2.15 11.25
C ASP A 228 -17.14 -1.84 11.88
N TYR A 229 -18.16 -1.49 11.08
CA TYR A 229 -19.54 -1.32 11.56
C TYR A 229 -20.17 -2.62 12.08
N ASN A 230 -19.74 -3.79 11.60
CA ASN A 230 -20.31 -5.08 12.01
C ASN A 230 -19.54 -5.73 13.16
N SER A 231 -18.38 -5.24 13.53
CA SER A 231 -17.55 -5.79 14.61
C SER A 231 -18.08 -5.46 16.02
N ASP A 232 -19.03 -4.53 16.13
CA ASP A 232 -19.67 -4.14 17.38
C ASP A 232 -20.99 -4.92 17.66
N LEU A 233 -21.30 -5.95 16.87
CA LEU A 233 -22.42 -6.88 17.04
C LEU A 233 -21.92 -8.29 17.41
#